data_3a08210a00811838db767db5c38eaaf7
#
_entry.id   3a08210a00811838db767db5c38eaaf7
#
_cell.length_a   1.000
_cell.length_b   1.000
_cell.length_c   1.000
_cell.angle_alpha   90.00
_cell.angle_beta   90.00
_cell.angle_gamma   90.00
#
_symmetry.space_group_name_H-M   'P 1'
#
loop_
_entity.id
_entity.type
_entity.pdbx_description
1 polymer ?
#
loop_
_entity_poly.entity_id
_entity_poly.type
_entity_poly.pdbx_seq_one_letter_code
_entity_poly.pdbx_strand_id
1 'polypeptide(L)'
;MEIKYAKAAVKTIGTMDKPTKQRLKRAIEELPKGDVKPLKGSDSLYRLRVGSWRIVFSLPDTNTILIEKIAPRGDVYKGGLLI
;
A
#
# COMPACT_ATOMS: atom_id res chain seq x y z
N MET A 1 15.87 -3.53 2.60
CA MET A 1 14.79 -2.81 3.26
C MET A 1 13.77 -3.78 3.83
N GLU A 2 13.36 -3.56 5.04
CA GLU A 2 12.39 -4.44 5.69
C GLU A 2 10.98 -3.99 5.37
N ILE A 3 10.10 -4.94 5.06
CA ILE A 3 8.71 -4.64 4.75
C ILE A 3 7.84 -5.22 5.85
N LYS A 4 7.06 -4.36 6.48
CA LYS A 4 6.12 -4.76 7.52
C LYS A 4 4.70 -4.45 7.06
N TYR A 5 3.75 -5.20 7.59
CA TYR A 5 2.34 -5.07 7.21
C TYR A 5 1.50 -4.74 8.42
N ALA A 6 0.74 -3.67 8.34
CA ALA A 6 -0.23 -3.36 9.37
C ALA A 6 -1.36 -4.38 9.32
N LYS A 7 -2.04 -4.53 10.45
CA LYS A 7 -3.11 -5.51 10.57
C LYS A 7 -4.17 -5.35 9.48
N ALA A 8 -4.55 -4.12 9.18
CA ALA A 8 -5.55 -3.86 8.15
C ALA A 8 -5.10 -4.37 6.78
N ALA A 9 -3.82 -4.20 6.47
CA ALA A 9 -3.29 -4.67 5.20
C ALA A 9 -3.27 -6.19 5.12
N VAL A 10 -2.86 -6.84 6.19
CA VAL A 10 -2.86 -8.31 6.25
C VAL A 10 -4.26 -8.86 6.04
N LYS A 11 -5.23 -8.23 6.67
CA LYS A 11 -6.61 -8.66 6.57
C LYS A 11 -7.11 -8.58 5.13
N THR A 12 -6.82 -7.49 4.45
CA THR A 12 -7.24 -7.30 3.07
C THR A 12 -6.57 -8.31 2.15
N ILE A 13 -5.27 -8.55 2.34
CA ILE A 13 -4.54 -9.52 1.54
C ILE A 13 -5.17 -10.91 1.68
N GLY A 14 -5.61 -11.24 2.89
CA GLY A 14 -6.21 -12.54 3.15
C GLY A 14 -7.51 -12.80 2.40
N THR A 15 -8.16 -11.75 1.89
CA THR A 15 -9.40 -11.91 1.12
C THR A 15 -9.16 -12.01 -0.38
N MET A 16 -7.93 -11.87 -0.83
CA MET A 16 -7.62 -11.86 -2.25
C MET A 16 -7.42 -13.26 -2.81
N ASP A 17 -7.68 -13.40 -4.10
CA ASP A 17 -7.33 -14.63 -4.79
C ASP A 17 -5.81 -14.69 -4.95
N LYS A 18 -5.31 -15.88 -5.25
CA LYS A 18 -3.87 -16.10 -5.29
C LYS A 18 -3.14 -15.23 -6.33
N PRO A 19 -3.62 -15.12 -7.57
CA PRO A 19 -2.92 -14.29 -8.56
C PRO A 19 -2.83 -12.84 -8.13
N THR A 20 -3.89 -12.28 -7.57
CA THR A 20 -3.90 -10.90 -7.10
C THR A 20 -2.93 -10.71 -5.96
N LYS A 21 -2.95 -11.63 -5.01
CA LYS A 21 -2.06 -11.59 -3.86
C LYS A 21 -0.60 -11.59 -4.30
N GLN A 22 -0.25 -12.45 -5.23
CA GLN A 22 1.13 -12.54 -5.72
C GLN A 22 1.55 -11.29 -6.47
N ARG A 23 0.63 -10.73 -7.24
CA ARG A 23 0.90 -9.51 -7.99
C ARG A 23 1.19 -8.34 -7.08
N LEU A 24 0.38 -8.18 -6.05
CA LEU A 24 0.59 -7.09 -5.08
C LEU A 24 1.87 -7.30 -4.30
N LYS A 25 2.12 -8.52 -3.87
CA LYS A 25 3.33 -8.82 -3.12
C LYS A 25 4.57 -8.48 -3.92
N ARG A 26 4.59 -8.85 -5.20
CA ARG A 26 5.73 -8.55 -6.05
C ARG A 26 5.95 -7.04 -6.18
N ALA A 27 4.86 -6.30 -6.39
CA ALA A 27 4.96 -4.85 -6.52
C ALA A 27 5.48 -4.21 -5.25
N ILE A 28 5.03 -4.70 -4.09
CA ILE A 28 5.50 -4.20 -2.80
C ILE A 28 6.98 -4.48 -2.62
N GLU A 29 7.42 -5.66 -3.00
CA GLU A 29 8.83 -6.03 -2.85
C GLU A 29 9.74 -5.22 -3.75
N GLU A 30 9.21 -4.62 -4.80
CA GLU A 30 10.00 -3.77 -5.68
C GLU A 30 10.05 -2.32 -5.23
N LEU A 31 9.36 -1.97 -4.16
CA LEU A 31 9.41 -0.60 -3.67
C LEU A 31 10.86 -0.19 -3.37
N PRO A 32 11.21 1.05 -3.61
CA PRO A 32 10.36 2.20 -3.99
C PRO A 32 10.08 2.33 -5.49
N LYS A 33 10.38 1.34 -6.28
CA LYS A 33 10.05 1.36 -7.71
C LYS A 33 8.55 1.20 -7.91
N GLY A 34 8.06 1.67 -9.04
CA GLY A 34 6.66 1.54 -9.38
C GLY A 34 5.96 2.88 -9.40
N ASP A 35 4.65 2.84 -9.50
CA ASP A 35 3.83 4.05 -9.57
C ASP A 35 3.57 4.58 -8.16
N VAL A 36 4.58 5.23 -7.61
CA VAL A 36 4.57 5.74 -6.23
C VAL A 36 4.42 7.25 -6.24
N LYS A 37 3.49 7.74 -5.43
CA LYS A 37 3.31 9.18 -5.22
C LYS A 37 2.96 9.47 -3.77
N PRO A 38 3.35 10.67 -3.28
CA PRO A 38 2.92 11.07 -1.94
C PRO A 38 1.40 11.19 -1.89
N LEU A 39 0.81 10.82 -0.77
CA LEU A 39 -0.62 11.00 -0.57
C LEU A 39 -0.90 12.46 -0.25
N LYS A 40 -1.87 13.00 -0.95
CA LYS A 40 -2.28 14.38 -0.74
C LYS A 40 -2.82 14.54 0.67
N GLY A 41 -2.38 15.60 1.34
CA GLY A 41 -2.84 15.87 2.69
C GLY A 41 -2.10 15.13 3.79
N SER A 42 -1.06 14.41 3.44
CA SER A 42 -0.24 13.71 4.41
C SER A 42 1.23 13.95 4.15
N ASP A 43 1.99 14.14 5.21
CA ASP A 43 3.43 14.33 5.10
C ASP A 43 4.21 13.04 5.13
N SER A 44 3.56 11.95 5.53
CA SER A 44 4.26 10.70 5.80
C SER A 44 3.75 9.51 5.03
N LEU A 45 2.66 9.66 4.29
CA LEU A 45 2.06 8.54 3.58
C LEU A 45 2.27 8.64 2.09
N TYR A 46 2.44 7.48 1.47
CA TYR A 46 2.61 7.35 0.03
C TYR A 46 1.64 6.31 -0.49
N ARG A 47 1.38 6.37 -1.79
CA ARG A 47 0.56 5.34 -2.42
C ARG A 47 1.33 4.66 -3.52
N LEU A 48 1.13 3.36 -3.63
CA LEU A 48 1.62 2.56 -4.74
C LEU A 48 0.40 2.05 -5.49
N ARG A 49 0.35 2.32 -6.79
CA ARG A 49 -0.75 1.87 -7.62
C ARG A 49 -0.37 0.58 -8.33
N VAL A 50 -1.21 -0.43 -8.19
CA VAL A 50 -1.00 -1.72 -8.87
C VAL A 50 -2.32 -2.11 -9.51
N GLY A 51 -2.46 -1.84 -10.80
CA GLY A 51 -3.71 -2.09 -11.51
C GLY A 51 -4.83 -1.28 -10.89
N SER A 52 -5.88 -1.94 -10.43
CA SER A 52 -7.01 -1.29 -9.78
C SER A 52 -6.83 -1.18 -8.28
N TRP A 53 -5.69 -1.59 -7.75
CA TRP A 53 -5.43 -1.56 -6.32
C TRP A 53 -4.58 -0.38 -5.93
N ARG A 54 -4.78 0.11 -4.72
CA ARG A 54 -3.98 1.16 -4.12
C ARG A 54 -3.40 0.63 -2.83
N ILE A 55 -2.11 0.84 -2.66
CA ILE A 55 -1.40 0.41 -1.46
C ILE A 55 -0.86 1.65 -0.79
N VAL A 56 -1.27 1.90 0.45
CA VAL A 56 -0.81 3.04 1.21
C VAL A 56 0.29 2.55 2.14
N PHE A 57 1.42 3.24 2.11
CA PHE A 57 2.54 2.86 2.95
C PHE A 57 3.24 4.07 3.51
N SER A 58 3.99 3.85 4.57
CA SER A 58 4.81 4.87 5.20
C SER A 58 6.24 4.37 5.32
N LEU A 59 7.15 5.29 5.60
CA LEU A 59 8.56 4.98 5.79
C LEU A 59 8.94 5.42 7.20
N PRO A 60 8.67 4.57 8.20
CA PRO A 60 8.95 4.96 9.58
C PRO A 60 10.42 5.21 9.87
N ASP A 61 11.30 4.56 9.11
CA ASP A 61 12.72 4.86 9.19
C ASP A 61 13.36 4.56 7.84
N THR A 62 14.68 4.73 7.74
CA THR A 62 15.36 4.60 6.45
C THR A 62 15.44 3.17 5.94
N ASN A 63 15.10 2.20 6.77
CA ASN A 63 15.20 0.79 6.41
C ASN A 63 13.89 0.05 6.39
N THR A 64 12.79 0.71 6.68
CA THR A 64 11.51 0.04 6.85
C THR A 64 10.44 0.65 5.97
N ILE A 65 9.65 -0.21 5.33
CA ILE A 65 8.43 0.17 4.63
C ILE A 65 7.29 -0.47 5.40
N LEU A 66 6.34 0.35 5.85
CA LEU A 66 5.17 -0.16 6.54
C LEU A 66 3.96 -0.04 5.63
N ILE A 67 3.37 -1.18 5.28
CA ILE A 67 2.18 -1.22 4.45
C ILE A 67 0.98 -0.99 5.35
N GLU A 68 0.40 0.21 5.24
CA GLU A 68 -0.66 0.64 6.14
C GLU A 68 -2.03 0.13 5.73
N LYS A 69 -2.31 0.19 4.42
CA LYS A 69 -3.65 -0.15 3.94
C LYS A 69 -3.58 -0.56 2.48
N ILE A 70 -4.43 -1.51 2.12
CA ILE A 70 -4.59 -1.93 0.73
C ILE A 70 -6.06 -1.86 0.41
N ALA A 71 -6.41 -1.20 -0.69
CA ALA A 71 -7.81 -1.00 -1.04
C ALA A 71 -7.99 -0.96 -2.55
N PRO A 72 -9.18 -1.32 -3.03
CA PRO A 72 -9.50 -1.13 -4.44
C PRO A 72 -9.50 0.35 -4.78
N ARG A 73 -9.35 0.62 -6.07
CA ARG A 73 -9.35 1.98 -6.57
C ARG A 73 -10.54 2.77 -6.03
N GLY A 74 -10.26 3.96 -5.52
CA GLY A 74 -11.27 4.87 -5.03
C GLY A 74 -11.52 4.77 -3.54
N ASP A 75 -11.36 3.61 -2.96
CA ASP A 75 -11.65 3.44 -1.53
C ASP A 75 -10.68 4.20 -0.65
N VAL A 76 -9.45 4.32 -1.08
CA VAL A 76 -8.41 5.03 -0.31
C VAL A 76 -8.76 6.50 -0.14
N TYR A 77 -9.41 7.07 -1.13
CA TYR A 77 -9.72 8.50 -1.14
C TYR A 77 -11.10 8.82 -0.61
N LYS A 78 -11.88 7.80 -0.36
CA LYS A 78 -13.25 8.00 0.05
C LYS A 78 -13.29 8.60 1.44
N GLY A 79 -14.10 9.61 1.62
CA GLY A 79 -14.19 10.26 2.90
C GLY A 79 -13.02 11.17 3.20
N GLY A 80 -12.23 11.46 2.21
CA GLY A 80 -11.08 12.30 2.41
C GLY A 80 -9.95 11.58 3.00
N LEU A 81 -9.84 11.00 3.32
CA LEU A 81 -8.71 10.67 3.79
C LEU A 81 -8.36 9.68 4.27
N LEU A 82 -8.60 9.50 4.17
CA LEU A 82 -8.41 8.73 4.50
C LEU A 82 -7.96 7.87 4.91
N ILE A 83 -7.87 8.13 4.75
CA ILE A 83 -7.33 6.98 4.83
C ILE A 83 -7.26 6.43 6.07
#